data_f5c314b061f59c36c8f21a6c5a09c36f
#
_entry.id   f5c314b061f59c36c8f21a6c5a09c36f
#
_cell.length_a   1.000
_cell.length_b   1.000
_cell.length_c   1.000
_cell.angle_alpha   90.00
_cell.angle_beta   90.00
_cell.angle_gamma   90.00
#
_symmetry.space_group_name_H-M   'P 1'
#
loop_
_entity.id
_entity.type
_entity.pdbx_description
1 polymer ?
#
loop_
_entity_poly.entity_id
_entity_poly.type
_entity_poly.pdbx_seq_one_letter_code
_entity_poly.pdbx_strand_id
1 'polypeptide(L)'
;MVDFMKLKYDNKEIKLIECKSFFSRLKGFMFKRNINYALLFDKCNSIHTFFMKEKIDVIMLDKDNVIRYYYKNLDKNKIVWPKHNACKTIELPVNYFKIKLNTLIEMENENDTK
;
A
#
# COMPACT_ATOMS: atom_id res chain seq x y z
N MET A 1 -20.40 -5.43 3.55
CA MET A 1 -19.43 -6.51 3.38
C MET A 1 -18.10 -5.93 2.91
N VAL A 2 -17.01 -6.35 3.52
CA VAL A 2 -15.68 -5.88 3.14
C VAL A 2 -15.08 -6.88 2.16
N ASP A 3 -14.64 -6.38 1.00
CA ASP A 3 -13.96 -7.22 0.02
C ASP A 3 -12.48 -7.29 0.38
N PHE A 4 -12.01 -8.50 0.61
CA PHE A 4 -10.60 -8.74 0.87
C PHE A 4 -9.90 -9.13 -0.42
N MET A 5 -8.68 -8.63 -0.56
CA MET A 5 -7.79 -8.97 -1.65
C MET A 5 -6.51 -9.55 -1.06
N LYS A 6 -5.70 -10.13 -1.91
CA LYS A 6 -4.35 -10.55 -1.56
C LYS A 6 -3.35 -9.80 -2.40
N LEU A 7 -2.29 -9.38 -1.78
CA LEU A 7 -1.14 -8.79 -2.46
C LEU A 7 -0.04 -9.84 -2.48
N LYS A 8 0.44 -10.17 -3.67
CA LYS A 8 1.43 -11.22 -3.86
C LYS A 8 2.69 -10.67 -4.49
N TYR A 9 3.82 -11.01 -3.91
CA TYR A 9 5.11 -10.59 -4.41
C TYR A 9 6.17 -11.56 -3.91
N ASP A 10 7.02 -12.07 -4.82
CA ASP A 10 8.18 -12.89 -4.48
C ASP A 10 7.84 -14.06 -3.55
N ASN A 11 6.79 -14.84 -3.90
CA ASN A 11 6.33 -16.02 -3.17
C ASN A 11 5.82 -15.74 -1.76
N LYS A 12 5.48 -14.49 -1.47
CA LYS A 12 4.83 -14.10 -0.22
C LYS A 12 3.51 -13.43 -0.54
N GLU A 13 2.58 -13.51 0.39
CA GLU A 13 1.33 -12.80 0.22
C GLU A 13 0.89 -12.17 1.53
N ILE A 14 0.08 -11.13 1.42
CA ILE A 14 -0.49 -10.43 2.55
C ILE A 14 -1.91 -10.00 2.20
N LYS A 15 -2.77 -9.98 3.19
CA LYS A 15 -4.12 -9.46 3.03
C LYS A 15 -4.07 -7.99 2.61
N LEU A 16 -4.87 -7.63 1.63
CA LEU A 16 -4.95 -6.28 1.09
C LEU A 16 -6.38 -5.77 1.21
N ILE A 17 -6.55 -4.59 1.77
CA ILE A 17 -7.85 -3.96 1.91
C ILE A 17 -7.82 -2.66 1.11
N GLU A 18 -8.81 -2.50 0.24
CA GLU A 18 -8.92 -1.26 -0.54
C GLU A 18 -9.64 -0.19 0.29
N CYS A 19 -9.03 0.99 0.37
CA CYS A 19 -9.62 2.14 1.03
C CYS A 19 -10.44 2.91 0.00
N LYS A 20 -11.76 2.73 0.02
CA LYS A 20 -12.67 3.29 -0.98
C LYS A 20 -13.34 4.58 -0.54
N SER A 21 -13.70 4.69 0.74
CA SER A 21 -14.39 5.87 1.23
C SER A 21 -13.42 7.02 1.48
N PHE A 22 -13.96 8.25 1.54
CA PHE A 22 -13.16 9.42 1.86
C PHE A 22 -12.42 9.25 3.19
N PHE A 23 -13.13 8.79 4.22
CA PHE A 23 -12.53 8.64 5.55
C PHE A 23 -11.47 7.55 5.56
N SER A 24 -11.72 6.41 4.91
CA SER A 24 -10.72 5.33 4.89
C SER A 24 -9.47 5.77 4.14
N ARG A 25 -9.62 6.54 3.07
CA ARG A 25 -8.48 7.05 2.32
C ARG A 25 -7.68 8.07 3.10
N LEU A 26 -8.37 8.95 3.83
CA LEU A 26 -7.69 9.93 4.67
C LEU A 26 -6.99 9.26 5.86
N LYS A 27 -7.66 8.30 6.46
CA LYS A 27 -7.18 7.65 7.67
C LYS A 27 -5.97 6.73 7.40
N GLY A 28 -6.04 5.90 6.34
CA GLY A 28 -5.00 4.91 6.12
C GLY A 28 -4.69 4.13 7.39
N PHE A 29 -3.44 4.07 7.78
CA PHE A 29 -2.99 3.43 9.02
C PHE A 29 -2.88 4.39 10.21
N MET A 30 -3.49 5.58 10.13
CA MET A 30 -3.47 6.51 11.25
C MET A 30 -3.94 5.82 12.54
N PHE A 31 -3.22 6.02 13.63
CA PHE A 31 -3.50 5.48 14.96
C PHE A 31 -3.42 3.96 15.08
N LYS A 32 -2.97 3.25 14.03
CA LYS A 32 -2.86 1.78 14.06
C LYS A 32 -1.52 1.34 14.62
N ARG A 33 -1.56 0.21 15.36
CA ARG A 33 -0.37 -0.48 15.86
C ARG A 33 -0.44 -1.94 15.43
N ASN A 34 0.72 -2.60 15.40
CA ASN A 34 0.82 -4.03 15.03
C ASN A 34 0.19 -4.30 13.67
N ILE A 35 0.59 -3.49 12.70
CA ILE A 35 0.05 -3.55 11.34
C ILE A 35 0.46 -4.88 10.70
N ASN A 36 -0.52 -5.68 10.28
CA ASN A 36 -0.27 -7.00 9.69
C ASN A 36 -1.06 -7.24 8.40
N TYR A 37 -1.50 -6.17 7.76
CA TYR A 37 -2.16 -6.21 6.46
C TYR A 37 -1.77 -4.98 5.67
N ALA A 38 -2.10 -4.97 4.38
CA ALA A 38 -1.78 -3.86 3.49
C ALA A 38 -3.03 -3.07 3.14
N LEU A 39 -2.86 -1.79 2.81
CA LEU A 39 -3.94 -0.92 2.35
C LEU A 39 -3.65 -0.45 0.93
N LEU A 40 -4.67 -0.51 0.08
CA LEU A 40 -4.62 -0.04 -1.29
C LEU A 40 -5.39 1.26 -1.44
N PHE A 41 -4.73 2.24 -2.05
CA PHE A 41 -5.33 3.52 -2.42
C PHE A 41 -5.27 3.63 -3.94
N ASP A 42 -6.37 3.31 -4.61
CA ASP A 42 -6.45 3.40 -6.07
C ASP A 42 -6.50 4.87 -6.49
N LYS A 43 -5.99 5.17 -7.69
CA LYS A 43 -5.94 6.54 -8.22
C LYS A 43 -5.33 7.50 -7.21
N CYS A 44 -4.18 7.10 -6.66
CA CYS A 44 -3.50 7.86 -5.62
C CYS A 44 -2.00 7.86 -5.88
N ASN A 45 -1.41 9.05 -5.90
CA ASN A 45 0.02 9.22 -6.14
C ASN A 45 0.72 10.05 -5.07
N SER A 46 0.06 10.26 -3.93
CA SER A 46 0.61 11.04 -2.82
C SER A 46 0.03 10.54 -1.51
N ILE A 47 0.78 10.67 -0.43
CA ILE A 47 0.32 10.27 0.90
C ILE A 47 0.93 11.16 1.97
N HIS A 48 0.37 11.05 3.17
CA HIS A 48 0.98 11.61 4.37
C HIS A 48 1.02 10.53 5.46
N THR A 49 1.91 10.72 6.42
CA THR A 49 2.04 9.80 7.55
C THR A 49 1.72 10.50 8.88
N PHE A 50 0.91 11.57 8.84
CA PHE A 50 0.50 12.27 10.06
C PHE A 50 -0.31 11.33 10.96
N PHE A 51 -0.06 11.41 12.26
CA PHE A 51 -0.76 10.62 13.28
C PHE A 51 -0.52 9.11 13.17
N MET A 52 0.50 8.71 12.44
CA MET A 52 0.91 7.30 12.42
C MET A 52 1.54 6.93 13.76
N LYS A 53 1.30 5.71 14.23
CA LYS A 53 1.93 5.19 15.45
C LYS A 53 3.18 4.38 15.15
N GLU A 54 3.33 3.93 13.92
CA GLU A 54 4.46 3.11 13.48
C GLU A 54 4.95 3.60 12.13
N LYS A 55 6.19 3.30 11.83
CA LYS A 55 6.71 3.47 10.48
C LYS A 55 6.03 2.46 9.56
N ILE A 56 5.97 2.77 8.29
CA ILE A 56 5.39 1.87 7.28
C ILE A 56 6.29 1.84 6.05
N ASP A 57 6.14 0.80 5.26
CA ASP A 57 6.68 0.79 3.92
C ASP A 57 5.57 1.25 2.96
N VAL A 58 5.96 1.98 1.93
CA VAL A 58 5.01 2.48 0.93
C VAL A 58 5.56 2.18 -0.45
N ILE A 59 4.72 1.60 -1.30
CA ILE A 59 5.04 1.43 -2.72
C ILE A 59 4.02 2.18 -3.56
N MET A 60 4.47 2.70 -4.69
CA MET A 60 3.57 3.31 -5.66
C MET A 60 3.73 2.60 -6.99
N LEU A 61 2.59 2.26 -7.58
CA LEU A 61 2.51 1.47 -8.80
C LEU A 61 2.03 2.34 -9.95
N ASP A 62 2.50 2.03 -11.15
CA ASP A 62 1.94 2.63 -12.36
C ASP A 62 0.64 1.90 -12.76
N LYS A 63 0.11 2.26 -13.92
CA LYS A 63 -1.15 1.70 -14.42
C LYS A 63 -1.09 0.19 -14.66
N ASP A 64 0.09 -0.36 -14.85
CA ASP A 64 0.30 -1.77 -15.13
C ASP A 64 0.78 -2.55 -13.91
N ASN A 65 0.66 -1.95 -12.72
CA ASN A 65 1.07 -2.54 -11.43
C ASN A 65 2.58 -2.81 -11.35
N VAL A 66 3.35 -2.01 -12.07
CA VAL A 66 4.81 -2.03 -11.92
C VAL A 66 5.19 -1.07 -10.80
N ILE A 67 6.04 -1.53 -9.90
CA ILE A 67 6.48 -0.73 -8.76
C ILE A 67 7.43 0.36 -9.26
N ARG A 68 7.02 1.62 -9.13
CA ARG A 68 7.83 2.76 -9.59
C ARG A 68 8.49 3.51 -8.46
N TYR A 69 7.92 3.48 -7.25
CA TYR A 69 8.47 4.17 -6.08
C TYR A 69 8.38 3.25 -4.88
N TYR A 70 9.40 3.31 -4.03
CA TYR A 70 9.45 2.51 -2.81
C TYR A 70 10.03 3.36 -1.68
N TYR A 71 9.25 3.54 -0.63
CA TYR A 71 9.65 4.27 0.57
C TYR A 71 9.74 3.29 1.71
N LYS A 72 10.97 2.86 2.03
CA LYS A 72 11.21 1.87 3.08
C LYS A 72 11.33 2.58 4.42
N ASN A 73 10.64 2.06 5.43
CA ASN A 73 10.66 2.62 6.79
C ASN A 73 10.29 4.11 6.79
N LEU A 74 9.24 4.46 6.07
CA LEU A 74 8.80 5.86 6.02
C LEU A 74 8.39 6.31 7.41
N ASP A 75 9.02 7.37 7.89
CA ASP A 75 8.80 7.86 9.24
C ASP A 75 7.43 8.56 9.37
N LYS A 76 7.05 8.79 10.61
CA LYS A 76 5.82 9.51 10.95
C LYS A 76 5.94 10.97 10.57
N ASN A 77 4.78 11.62 10.35
CA ASN A 77 4.68 13.05 10.10
C ASN A 77 5.43 13.51 8.85
N LYS A 78 5.34 12.70 7.80
CA LYS A 78 5.93 13.00 6.51
C LYS A 78 4.84 13.20 5.46
N ILE A 79 5.21 13.90 4.38
CA ILE A 79 4.39 14.04 3.19
C ILE A 79 5.17 13.50 2.02
N VAL A 80 4.55 12.62 1.24
CA VAL A 80 5.06 12.23 -0.07
C VAL A 80 4.23 12.99 -1.09
N TRP A 81 4.84 13.95 -1.75
CA TRP A 81 4.18 14.79 -2.74
C TRP A 81 3.85 13.97 -3.99
N PRO A 82 2.88 14.43 -4.81
CA PRO A 82 2.47 13.68 -6.00
C PRO A 82 3.66 13.28 -6.88
N LYS A 83 3.65 12.01 -7.29
CA LYS A 83 4.71 11.43 -8.11
C LYS A 83 4.23 11.15 -9.51
N HIS A 84 5.08 11.47 -10.48
CA HIS A 84 4.82 11.16 -11.87
C HIS A 84 4.75 9.65 -12.09
N ASN A 85 3.83 9.21 -12.94
CA ASN A 85 3.68 7.79 -13.30
C ASN A 85 3.35 6.89 -12.11
N ALA A 86 2.69 7.44 -11.09
CA ALA A 86 2.15 6.69 -9.98
C ALA A 86 0.62 6.77 -10.03
N CYS A 87 -0.03 5.62 -10.02
CA CYS A 87 -1.48 5.52 -10.13
C CYS A 87 -2.13 4.87 -8.91
N LYS A 88 -1.38 4.04 -8.20
CA LYS A 88 -1.85 3.35 -7.01
C LYS A 88 -0.79 3.46 -5.92
N THR A 89 -1.23 3.60 -4.69
CA THR A 89 -0.34 3.62 -3.54
C THR A 89 -0.75 2.49 -2.60
N ILE A 90 0.23 1.75 -2.10
CA ILE A 90 0.01 0.67 -1.14
C ILE A 90 0.84 0.93 0.10
N GLU A 91 0.18 0.93 1.26
CA GLU A 91 0.83 1.00 2.56
C GLU A 91 1.02 -0.42 3.10
N LEU A 92 2.21 -0.71 3.59
CA LEU A 92 2.62 -2.06 4.00
C LEU A 92 3.24 -2.03 5.40
N PRO A 93 3.17 -3.16 6.13
CA PRO A 93 4.01 -3.32 7.32
C PRO A 93 5.49 -3.23 6.93
N VAL A 94 6.30 -2.70 7.82
CA VAL A 94 7.73 -2.52 7.59
C VAL A 94 8.40 -3.86 7.31
N ASN A 95 9.24 -3.89 6.29
CA ASN A 95 10.07 -5.04 5.91
C ASN A 95 9.27 -6.30 5.51
N TYR A 96 8.01 -6.14 5.14
CA TYR A 96 7.23 -7.32 4.77
C TYR A 96 7.75 -7.95 3.47
N PHE A 97 7.99 -7.14 2.43
CA PHE A 97 8.53 -7.61 1.16
C PHE A 97 9.92 -7.02 0.91
N LYS A 98 10.75 -7.77 0.18
CA LYS A 98 12.01 -7.26 -0.36
C LYS A 98 11.73 -6.69 -1.74
N ILE A 99 11.37 -5.43 -1.80
CA ILE A 99 10.88 -4.77 -3.01
C ILE A 99 12.04 -4.39 -3.92
N LYS A 100 11.84 -4.64 -5.24
CA LYS A 100 12.72 -4.13 -6.29
C LYS A 100 11.91 -3.22 -7.20
N LEU A 101 12.46 -2.06 -7.51
CA LEU A 101 11.81 -1.14 -8.44
C LEU A 101 11.74 -1.77 -9.83
N ASN A 102 10.73 -1.35 -10.59
CA ASN A 102 10.49 -1.79 -11.97
C ASN A 102 10.15 -3.27 -12.08
N THR A 103 9.55 -3.83 -11.04
CA THR A 103 9.01 -5.20 -11.05
C THR A 103 7.51 -5.15 -10.82
N LEU A 104 6.83 -6.20 -11.29
CA LEU A 104 5.38 -6.34 -11.14
C LEU A 104 5.02 -6.82 -9.75
N ILE A 105 3.90 -6.31 -9.23
CA ILE A 105 3.28 -6.86 -8.04
C ILE A 105 1.86 -7.28 -8.40
N GLU A 106 1.38 -8.33 -7.79
CA GLU A 106 0.11 -8.94 -8.16
C GLU A 106 -0.92 -8.70 -7.08
N MET A 107 -2.10 -8.25 -7.51
CA MET A 107 -3.27 -8.11 -6.63
C MET A 107 -4.33 -9.08 -7.08
N GLU A 108 -4.81 -9.90 -6.14
CA GLU A 108 -5.76 -10.94 -6.43
C GLU A 108 -6.97 -10.79 -5.52
N ASN A 109 -8.15 -10.85 -6.10
CA ASN A 109 -9.39 -10.84 -5.33
C ASN A 109 -9.61 -12.23 -4.77
N GLU A 110 -9.82 -12.36 -3.46
CA GLU A 110 -10.03 -13.66 -2.82
C GLU A 110 -11.23 -14.41 -3.37
N ASN A 111 -12.25 -13.69 -3.82
CA ASN A 111 -13.47 -14.31 -4.37
C ASN A 111 -13.24 -14.94 -5.74
N ASP A 112 -12.12 -14.66 -6.38
CA ASP A 112 -11.80 -15.21 -7.70
C ASP A 112 -11.02 -16.52 -7.63
N THR A 113 -10.68 -16.97 -6.44
CA THR A 113 -9.94 -18.23 -6.26
C THR A 113 -10.90 -19.40 -6.26
N LYS A 114 -10.92 -20.10 -7.32
CA LYS A 114 -11.70 -21.34 -7.44
C LYS A 114 -10.85 -22.45 -8.01
#